data_31fed7f1904f7e6c2895ace26ccaebb5
#
_entry.id   31fed7f1904f7e6c2895ace26ccaebb5
#
_cell.length_a   1.000
_cell.length_b   1.000
_cell.length_c   1.000
_cell.angle_alpha   90.00
_cell.angle_beta   90.00
_cell.angle_gamma   90.00
#
_symmetry.space_group_name_H-M   'P 1'
#
loop_
_entity.id
_entity.type
_entity.pdbx_description
1 polymer ?
#
loop_
_entity_poly.entity_id
_entity_poly.type
_entity_poly.pdbx_seq_one_letter_code
_entity_poly.pdbx_strand_id
1 'polypeptide(L)'
;TSSRRRLLGLFFKSVPHKTKHAVVDMNLTVERGEAVAILGRNGAGKSTMLKMITGVTFPTSGEIYVNGIVSALLELTSGFDQEFTGRENIYLKGRILGLNDEDIAKLEPAIIDFAELEEYIDQPVRTYSSGMKARLGFSICVNINPEILIVDEALSVGDRAFRDKCTKKVKEIMQGDITLLFVTHSPEIAKAFCTRGIVMKNGKIVFDGTIDEAIDYYATKY
;
A
#
# COMPACT_ATOMS: atom_id res chain seq x y z
N THR A 1 -21.46 -9.19 16.05
CA THR A 1 -21.82 -9.78 17.36
C THR A 1 -22.40 -8.67 18.23
N SER A 2 -23.69 -8.82 18.65
CA SER A 2 -24.39 -7.78 19.39
C SER A 2 -23.73 -7.51 20.75
N SER A 3 -23.77 -6.27 21.22
CA SER A 3 -23.24 -5.83 22.53
C SER A 3 -23.74 -6.72 23.70
N ARG A 4 -24.96 -7.23 23.61
CA ARG A 4 -25.53 -8.17 24.58
C ARG A 4 -24.78 -9.50 24.69
N ARG A 5 -24.23 -10.03 23.58
CA ARG A 5 -23.41 -11.25 23.61
C ARG A 5 -22.03 -11.02 24.22
N ARG A 6 -21.47 -9.82 24.11
CA ARG A 6 -20.20 -9.46 24.78
C ARG A 6 -20.36 -9.37 26.29
N LEU A 7 -21.49 -8.83 26.79
CA LEU A 7 -21.78 -8.75 28.24
C LEU A 7 -21.99 -10.15 28.86
N LEU A 8 -22.68 -11.05 28.15
CA LEU A 8 -22.83 -12.45 28.58
C LEU A 8 -21.50 -13.20 28.63
N GLY A 9 -20.55 -12.88 27.74
CA GLY A 9 -19.22 -13.47 27.73
C GLY A 9 -18.33 -13.12 28.91
N LEU A 10 -18.66 -12.07 29.68
CA LEU A 10 -17.98 -11.75 30.95
C LEU A 10 -18.30 -12.74 32.07
N PHE A 11 -19.44 -13.45 31.97
CA PHE A 11 -19.88 -14.46 32.95
C PHE A 11 -19.60 -15.89 32.51
N PHE A 12 -19.30 -16.14 31.24
CA PHE A 12 -18.99 -17.45 30.70
C PHE A 12 -17.59 -17.44 30.09
N LYS A 13 -16.73 -18.37 30.45
CA LYS A 13 -15.33 -18.51 30.08
C LYS A 13 -15.05 -18.68 28.56
N SER A 14 -16.06 -18.67 27.69
CA SER A 14 -15.86 -18.74 26.23
C SER A 14 -16.92 -17.96 25.47
N VAL A 15 -16.51 -16.89 24.83
CA VAL A 15 -17.32 -16.24 23.78
C VAL A 15 -17.07 -17.00 22.47
N PRO A 16 -18.09 -17.52 21.80
CA PRO A 16 -17.90 -18.20 20.53
C PRO A 16 -17.41 -17.17 19.49
N HIS A 17 -16.17 -17.28 19.08
CA HIS A 17 -15.58 -16.49 18.00
C HIS A 17 -15.67 -17.29 16.69
N LYS A 18 -16.16 -16.62 15.64
CA LYS A 18 -15.99 -17.15 14.29
C LYS A 18 -14.61 -16.71 13.79
N THR A 19 -13.72 -17.65 13.63
CA THR A 19 -12.43 -17.42 12.99
C THR A 19 -12.65 -17.29 11.48
N LYS A 20 -12.10 -16.24 10.88
CA LYS A 20 -12.06 -16.06 9.43
C LYS A 20 -10.60 -16.06 9.01
N HIS A 21 -10.21 -17.03 8.23
CA HIS A 21 -8.89 -17.08 7.61
C HIS A 21 -8.88 -16.11 6.43
N ALA A 22 -8.05 -15.07 6.52
CA ALA A 22 -7.97 -14.03 5.50
C ALA A 22 -6.95 -14.39 4.42
N VAL A 23 -5.89 -15.08 4.80
CA VAL A 23 -4.84 -15.63 3.92
C VAL A 23 -4.57 -17.05 4.38
N VAL A 24 -4.45 -18.00 3.43
CA VAL A 24 -4.35 -19.44 3.72
C VAL A 24 -3.35 -20.08 2.77
N ASP A 25 -2.36 -20.81 3.30
CA ASP A 25 -1.40 -21.62 2.55
C ASP A 25 -0.82 -20.87 1.33
N MET A 26 -0.39 -19.62 1.56
CA MET A 26 0.14 -18.76 0.51
C MET A 26 1.64 -18.94 0.42
N ASN A 27 2.12 -19.29 -0.78
CA ASN A 27 3.53 -19.26 -1.13
C ASN A 27 3.69 -18.32 -2.32
N LEU A 28 4.49 -17.28 -2.16
CA LEU A 28 4.75 -16.27 -3.18
C LEU A 28 6.21 -15.84 -3.07
N THR A 29 6.93 -15.91 -4.17
CA THR A 29 8.25 -15.30 -4.31
C THR A 29 8.15 -14.20 -5.36
N VAL A 30 8.69 -13.03 -5.05
CA VAL A 30 8.80 -11.90 -5.97
C VAL A 30 10.26 -11.52 -6.01
N GLU A 31 10.83 -11.53 -7.20
CA GLU A 31 12.23 -11.19 -7.41
C GLU A 31 12.43 -9.67 -7.48
N ARG A 32 13.65 -9.23 -7.23
CA ARG A 32 13.99 -7.81 -7.36
C ARG A 32 13.76 -7.32 -8.78
N GLY A 33 13.16 -6.14 -8.92
CA GLY A 33 12.82 -5.56 -10.22
C GLY A 33 11.56 -6.13 -10.88
N GLU A 34 10.89 -7.12 -10.25
CA GLU A 34 9.63 -7.64 -10.76
C GLU A 34 8.46 -6.67 -10.55
N ALA A 35 7.58 -6.58 -11.54
CA ALA A 35 6.32 -5.87 -11.44
C ALA A 35 5.15 -6.87 -11.48
N VAL A 36 4.51 -7.08 -10.34
CA VAL A 36 3.47 -8.11 -10.13
C VAL A 36 2.12 -7.47 -9.85
N ALA A 37 1.12 -7.77 -10.68
CA ALA A 37 -0.26 -7.40 -10.43
C ALA A 37 -0.95 -8.42 -9.51
N ILE A 38 -1.71 -7.92 -8.53
CA ILE A 38 -2.51 -8.73 -7.60
C ILE A 38 -3.98 -8.51 -7.92
N LEU A 39 -4.58 -9.49 -8.57
CA LEU A 39 -5.99 -9.47 -8.97
C LEU A 39 -6.85 -10.28 -8.00
N GLY A 40 -8.12 -9.92 -7.86
CA GLY A 40 -9.05 -10.65 -7.02
C GLY A 40 -10.17 -9.77 -6.48
N ARG A 41 -11.34 -10.37 -6.21
CA ARG A 41 -12.52 -9.66 -5.69
C ARG A 41 -12.28 -9.09 -4.29
N ASN A 42 -13.18 -8.20 -3.88
CA ASN A 42 -13.20 -7.70 -2.50
C ASN A 42 -13.35 -8.85 -1.51
N GLY A 43 -12.50 -8.85 -0.47
CA GLY A 43 -12.45 -9.94 0.51
C GLY A 43 -11.63 -11.17 0.10
N ALA A 44 -10.92 -11.14 -1.04
CA ALA A 44 -10.02 -12.23 -1.46
C ALA A 44 -8.78 -12.38 -0.57
N GLY A 45 -8.46 -11.40 0.28
CA GLY A 45 -7.30 -11.41 1.17
C GLY A 45 -6.17 -10.45 0.77
N LYS A 46 -6.29 -9.73 -0.37
CA LYS A 46 -5.25 -8.85 -0.91
C LYS A 46 -4.71 -7.86 0.12
N SER A 47 -5.57 -7.03 0.69
CA SER A 47 -5.15 -6.02 1.68
C SER A 47 -4.55 -6.63 2.95
N THR A 48 -5.00 -7.83 3.37
CA THR A 48 -4.40 -8.54 4.51
C THR A 48 -2.99 -9.01 4.17
N MET A 49 -2.79 -9.57 2.97
CA MET A 49 -1.47 -9.97 2.48
C MET A 49 -0.52 -8.77 2.44
N LEU A 50 -0.98 -7.64 1.87
CA LEU A 50 -0.15 -6.44 1.79
C LEU A 50 0.19 -5.87 3.17
N LYS A 51 -0.74 -5.88 4.13
CA LYS A 51 -0.47 -5.48 5.52
C LYS A 51 0.55 -6.39 6.22
N MET A 52 0.63 -7.64 5.84
CA MET A 52 1.68 -8.54 6.32
C MET A 52 3.04 -8.23 5.68
N ILE A 53 3.08 -7.94 4.38
CA ILE A 53 4.31 -7.56 3.67
C ILE A 53 4.87 -6.23 4.21
N THR A 54 4.00 -5.27 4.54
CA THR A 54 4.40 -3.98 5.12
C THR A 54 4.69 -4.03 6.62
N GLY A 55 4.57 -5.19 7.28
CA GLY A 55 4.82 -5.35 8.71
C GLY A 55 3.72 -4.75 9.63
N VAL A 56 2.60 -4.27 9.07
CA VAL A 56 1.47 -3.74 9.86
C VAL A 56 0.75 -4.85 10.64
N THR A 57 0.80 -6.08 10.14
CA THR A 57 0.28 -7.25 10.84
C THR A 57 1.19 -8.45 10.60
N PHE A 58 1.08 -9.48 11.45
CA PHE A 58 1.90 -10.67 11.36
C PHE A 58 1.07 -11.89 10.95
N PRO A 59 1.66 -12.86 10.24
CA PRO A 59 0.98 -14.12 9.94
C PRO A 59 0.75 -14.93 11.24
N THR A 60 -0.34 -15.67 11.30
CA THR A 60 -0.63 -16.58 12.41
C THR A 60 0.30 -17.81 12.39
N SER A 61 0.75 -18.20 11.19
CA SER A 61 1.72 -19.26 10.94
C SER A 61 2.45 -19.00 9.63
N GLY A 62 3.61 -19.60 9.44
CA GLY A 62 4.49 -19.34 8.32
C GLY A 62 5.35 -18.10 8.55
N GLU A 63 6.12 -17.72 7.54
CA GLU A 63 7.13 -16.65 7.62
C GLU A 63 7.03 -15.77 6.38
N ILE A 64 7.39 -14.51 6.54
CA ILE A 64 7.46 -13.53 5.45
C ILE A 64 8.83 -12.88 5.53
N TYR A 65 9.56 -12.97 4.44
CA TYR A 65 10.87 -12.33 4.28
C TYR A 65 10.72 -11.18 3.29
N VAL A 66 11.07 -9.97 3.70
CA VAL A 66 11.09 -8.79 2.86
C VAL A 66 12.47 -8.16 2.98
N ASN A 67 13.15 -7.98 1.87
CA ASN A 67 14.47 -7.40 1.82
C ASN A 67 14.45 -6.10 1.02
N GLY A 68 14.66 -4.97 1.71
CA GLY A 68 14.66 -3.63 1.13
C GLY A 68 13.63 -2.68 1.77
N ILE A 69 13.72 -1.42 1.39
CA ILE A 69 12.83 -0.35 1.86
C ILE A 69 11.48 -0.48 1.15
N VAL A 70 10.43 -0.78 1.92
CA VAL A 70 9.05 -0.89 1.43
C VAL A 70 8.32 0.43 1.58
N SER A 71 7.81 0.97 0.49
CA SER A 71 6.86 2.08 0.51
C SER A 71 5.50 1.60 0.00
N ALA A 72 4.44 1.88 0.76
CA ALA A 72 3.10 1.45 0.43
C ALA A 72 2.14 2.64 0.30
N LEU A 73 1.43 2.69 -0.83
CA LEU A 73 0.38 3.67 -1.08
C LEU A 73 -0.99 3.25 -0.52
N LEU A 74 -1.05 2.14 0.23
CA LEU A 74 -2.26 1.56 0.82
C LEU A 74 -2.96 2.48 1.83
N GLU A 75 -2.17 3.17 2.63
CA GLU A 75 -2.61 4.02 3.72
C GLU A 75 -1.75 5.29 3.74
N LEU A 76 -1.94 6.16 2.74
CA LEU A 76 -1.11 7.35 2.52
C LEU A 76 -0.98 8.24 3.75
N THR A 77 -2.04 8.33 4.54
CA THR A 77 -2.09 9.16 5.76
C THR A 77 -1.87 8.37 7.05
N SER A 78 -1.63 7.06 6.95
CA SER A 78 -1.31 6.24 8.12
C SER A 78 0.04 6.65 8.70
N GLY A 79 0.08 6.76 10.02
CA GLY A 79 1.27 7.21 10.75
C GLY A 79 1.46 8.73 10.78
N PHE A 80 0.53 9.53 10.21
CA PHE A 80 0.57 10.98 10.41
C PHE A 80 0.12 11.35 11.82
N ASP A 81 0.91 12.17 12.49
CA ASP A 81 0.46 12.87 13.69
C ASP A 81 -0.30 14.13 13.28
N GLN A 82 -1.53 14.26 13.74
CA GLN A 82 -2.42 15.35 13.37
C GLN A 82 -2.01 16.69 13.98
N GLU A 83 -1.28 16.68 15.09
CA GLU A 83 -0.78 17.89 15.75
C GLU A 83 0.54 18.37 15.16
N PHE A 84 1.28 17.51 14.46
CA PHE A 84 2.50 17.87 13.76
C PHE A 84 2.19 18.61 12.46
N THR A 85 3.11 19.46 12.06
CA THR A 85 3.11 20.12 10.75
C THR A 85 3.31 19.10 9.61
N GLY A 86 3.04 19.50 8.38
CA GLY A 86 3.36 18.69 7.22
C GLY A 86 4.84 18.33 7.16
N ARG A 87 5.72 19.30 7.46
CA ARG A 87 7.17 19.11 7.52
C ARG A 87 7.58 18.07 8.57
N GLU A 88 7.08 18.20 9.79
CA GLU A 88 7.36 17.23 10.86
C GLU A 88 6.85 15.83 10.50
N ASN A 89 5.74 15.73 9.79
CA ASN A 89 5.22 14.45 9.31
C ASN A 89 6.09 13.84 8.19
N ILE A 90 6.78 14.64 7.36
CA ILE A 90 7.78 14.14 6.41
C ILE A 90 8.90 13.43 7.18
N TYR A 91 9.44 14.07 8.22
CA TYR A 91 10.50 13.46 9.05
C TYR A 91 10.00 12.24 9.82
N LEU A 92 8.81 12.32 10.42
CA LEU A 92 8.22 11.19 11.13
C LEU A 92 8.10 9.96 10.23
N LYS A 93 7.53 10.15 9.02
CA LYS A 93 7.33 9.07 8.07
C LYS A 93 8.65 8.55 7.49
N GLY A 94 9.60 9.44 7.18
CA GLY A 94 10.93 9.06 6.72
C GLY A 94 11.66 8.17 7.72
N ARG A 95 11.63 8.53 9.01
CA ARG A 95 12.22 7.71 10.09
C ARG A 95 11.55 6.35 10.26
N ILE A 96 10.21 6.30 10.15
CA ILE A 96 9.45 5.02 10.17
C ILE A 96 9.90 4.11 9.03
N LEU A 97 10.25 4.68 7.88
CA LEU A 97 10.74 3.96 6.71
C LEU A 97 12.25 3.67 6.76
N GLY A 98 12.92 4.02 7.87
CA GLY A 98 14.32 3.69 8.13
C GLY A 98 15.33 4.71 7.60
N LEU A 99 14.90 5.89 7.14
CA LEU A 99 15.80 6.95 6.71
C LEU A 99 16.35 7.74 7.90
N ASN A 100 17.57 8.24 7.78
CA ASN A 100 18.15 9.19 8.72
C ASN A 100 17.74 10.63 8.37
N ASP A 101 17.91 11.57 9.30
CA ASP A 101 17.47 12.96 9.13
C ASP A 101 18.19 13.69 8.00
N GLU A 102 19.46 13.36 7.73
CA GLU A 102 20.23 13.98 6.65
C GLU A 102 19.65 13.59 5.27
N ASP A 103 19.28 12.33 5.11
CA ASP A 103 18.67 11.87 3.86
C ASP A 103 17.25 12.41 3.69
N ILE A 104 16.47 12.50 4.78
CA ILE A 104 15.16 13.13 4.75
C ILE A 104 15.27 14.60 4.34
N ALA A 105 16.23 15.35 4.91
CA ALA A 105 16.44 16.77 4.59
C ALA A 105 16.78 17.01 3.11
N LYS A 106 17.49 16.06 2.46
CA LYS A 106 17.76 16.12 1.01
C LYS A 106 16.51 15.91 0.17
N LEU A 107 15.59 15.07 0.64
CA LEU A 107 14.36 14.69 -0.08
C LEU A 107 13.22 15.68 0.18
N GLU A 108 13.22 16.37 1.31
CA GLU A 108 12.17 17.27 1.77
C GLU A 108 11.73 18.31 0.72
N PRO A 109 12.63 19.06 0.06
CA PRO A 109 12.22 20.04 -0.94
C PRO A 109 11.43 19.41 -2.10
N ALA A 110 11.88 18.26 -2.59
CA ALA A 110 11.20 17.53 -3.68
C ALA A 110 9.84 16.97 -3.25
N ILE A 111 9.70 16.55 -1.98
CA ILE A 111 8.45 16.07 -1.41
C ILE A 111 7.43 17.22 -1.33
N ILE A 112 7.84 18.39 -0.87
CA ILE A 112 6.99 19.59 -0.71
C ILE A 112 6.51 20.08 -2.07
N ASP A 113 7.44 20.26 -3.03
CA ASP A 113 7.15 20.68 -4.41
C ASP A 113 6.21 19.68 -5.11
N PHE A 114 6.45 18.38 -4.96
CA PHE A 114 5.56 17.39 -5.56
C PHE A 114 4.16 17.43 -4.95
N ALA A 115 4.03 17.66 -3.64
CA ALA A 115 2.76 17.76 -2.94
C ALA A 115 1.99 19.04 -3.26
N GLU A 116 2.67 20.09 -3.74
CA GLU A 116 2.12 21.45 -3.96
C GLU A 116 1.54 22.02 -2.65
N LEU A 117 2.34 21.96 -1.58
CA LEU A 117 1.93 22.35 -0.23
C LEU A 117 2.85 23.37 0.42
N GLU A 118 3.60 24.13 -0.37
CA GLU A 118 4.62 25.09 0.10
C GLU A 118 4.05 26.07 1.13
N GLU A 119 2.84 26.60 0.89
CA GLU A 119 2.20 27.58 1.77
C GLU A 119 1.62 26.95 3.05
N TYR A 120 1.42 25.62 3.06
CA TYR A 120 0.77 24.90 4.15
C TYR A 120 1.70 23.99 4.92
N ILE A 121 2.93 23.76 4.45
CA ILE A 121 3.81 22.73 4.98
C ILE A 121 4.13 22.89 6.47
N ASP A 122 4.17 24.13 6.95
CA ASP A 122 4.44 24.47 8.34
C ASP A 122 3.15 24.61 9.19
N GLN A 123 1.99 24.27 8.62
CA GLN A 123 0.72 24.19 9.35
C GLN A 123 0.47 22.78 9.89
N PRO A 124 -0.21 22.63 11.04
CA PRO A 124 -0.57 21.32 11.57
C PRO A 124 -1.46 20.52 10.61
N VAL A 125 -1.17 19.23 10.43
CA VAL A 125 -1.88 18.35 9.48
C VAL A 125 -3.37 18.21 9.81
N ARG A 126 -3.81 18.45 11.05
CA ARG A 126 -5.24 18.50 11.39
C ARG A 126 -6.01 19.55 10.60
N THR A 127 -5.35 20.61 10.12
CA THR A 127 -5.96 21.69 9.31
C THR A 127 -6.04 21.34 7.83
N TYR A 128 -5.35 20.28 7.38
CA TYR A 128 -5.33 19.87 5.98
C TYR A 128 -6.66 19.24 5.56
N SER A 129 -7.07 19.52 4.33
CA SER A 129 -8.12 18.74 3.67
C SER A 129 -7.67 17.29 3.46
N SER A 130 -8.63 16.39 3.21
CA SER A 130 -8.31 15.00 2.87
C SER A 130 -7.41 14.89 1.62
N GLY A 131 -7.63 15.77 0.64
CA GLY A 131 -6.81 15.85 -0.56
C GLY A 131 -5.36 16.28 -0.26
N MET A 132 -5.16 17.31 0.58
CA MET A 132 -3.82 17.75 0.99
C MET A 132 -3.07 16.66 1.75
N LYS A 133 -3.74 15.97 2.69
CA LYS A 133 -3.16 14.83 3.40
C LYS A 133 -2.72 13.72 2.46
N ALA A 134 -3.57 13.40 1.49
CA ALA A 134 -3.29 12.36 0.52
C ALA A 134 -2.16 12.76 -0.45
N ARG A 135 -2.10 14.03 -0.90
CA ARG A 135 -1.00 14.57 -1.69
C ARG A 135 0.32 14.46 -0.94
N LEU A 136 0.37 14.90 0.32
CA LEU A 136 1.57 14.80 1.15
C LEU A 136 2.01 13.34 1.34
N GLY A 137 1.08 12.45 1.70
CA GLY A 137 1.39 11.04 1.90
C GLY A 137 1.93 10.36 0.65
N PHE A 138 1.32 10.63 -0.51
CA PHE A 138 1.81 10.12 -1.79
C PHE A 138 3.20 10.67 -2.12
N SER A 139 3.41 11.98 -1.95
CA SER A 139 4.69 12.64 -2.25
C SER A 139 5.83 12.08 -1.42
N ILE A 140 5.61 11.80 -0.14
CA ILE A 140 6.59 11.12 0.71
C ILE A 140 6.90 9.73 0.12
N CYS A 141 5.86 8.91 -0.11
CA CYS A 141 6.04 7.53 -0.55
C CYS A 141 6.84 7.37 -1.85
N VAL A 142 6.67 8.30 -2.80
CA VAL A 142 7.32 8.18 -4.12
C VAL A 142 8.68 8.88 -4.21
N ASN A 143 9.02 9.78 -3.28
CA ASN A 143 10.29 10.50 -3.32
C ASN A 143 11.35 9.95 -2.36
N ILE A 144 11.03 8.99 -1.51
CA ILE A 144 12.00 8.33 -0.61
C ILE A 144 12.85 7.26 -1.30
N ASN A 145 12.73 7.10 -2.63
CA ASN A 145 13.44 6.08 -3.42
C ASN A 145 13.28 4.66 -2.84
N PRO A 146 12.07 4.12 -2.75
CA PRO A 146 11.84 2.79 -2.20
C PRO A 146 12.44 1.72 -3.13
N GLU A 147 12.84 0.57 -2.56
CA GLU A 147 13.25 -0.62 -3.34
C GLU A 147 12.04 -1.49 -3.70
N ILE A 148 10.98 -1.41 -2.88
CA ILE A 148 9.70 -2.09 -3.08
C ILE A 148 8.58 -1.06 -2.97
N LEU A 149 7.80 -0.89 -4.05
CA LEU A 149 6.63 -0.02 -4.08
C LEU A 149 5.36 -0.87 -4.10
N ILE A 150 4.47 -0.64 -3.14
CA ILE A 150 3.16 -1.27 -3.10
C ILE A 150 2.11 -0.23 -3.45
N VAL A 151 1.37 -0.50 -4.53
CA VAL A 151 0.30 0.37 -5.02
C VAL A 151 -1.03 -0.37 -4.91
N ASP A 152 -1.98 0.20 -4.20
CA ASP A 152 -3.37 -0.29 -4.14
C ASP A 152 -4.27 0.80 -4.68
N GLU A 153 -5.01 0.57 -5.75
CA GLU A 153 -6.02 1.48 -6.36
C GLU A 153 -5.87 3.01 -6.08
N ALA A 154 -4.93 3.34 -5.18
CA ALA A 154 -4.68 4.66 -4.59
C ALA A 154 -4.07 5.69 -5.56
N LEU A 155 -3.87 5.35 -6.84
CA LEU A 155 -3.55 6.34 -7.89
C LEU A 155 -4.71 7.33 -8.13
N SER A 156 -5.86 7.12 -7.46
CA SER A 156 -7.03 7.99 -7.53
C SER A 156 -6.99 9.18 -6.55
N VAL A 157 -5.79 9.60 -6.11
CA VAL A 157 -5.58 10.69 -5.15
C VAL A 157 -5.66 12.06 -5.82
N GLY A 158 -6.35 12.99 -5.19
CA GLY A 158 -6.41 14.38 -5.63
C GLY A 158 -7.28 14.60 -6.87
N ASP A 159 -7.09 15.74 -7.52
CA ASP A 159 -7.73 16.08 -8.78
C ASP A 159 -7.08 15.37 -9.99
N ARG A 160 -7.61 15.61 -11.18
CA ARG A 160 -7.11 14.97 -12.41
C ARG A 160 -5.63 15.30 -12.68
N ALA A 161 -5.23 16.55 -12.50
CA ALA A 161 -3.86 16.98 -12.78
C ALA A 161 -2.86 16.27 -11.85
N PHE A 162 -3.21 16.18 -10.55
CA PHE A 162 -2.37 15.46 -9.60
C PHE A 162 -2.31 13.96 -9.86
N ARG A 163 -3.42 13.33 -10.28
CA ARG A 163 -3.42 11.91 -10.69
C ARG A 163 -2.51 11.63 -11.89
N ASP A 164 -2.52 12.53 -12.88
CA ASP A 164 -1.62 12.41 -14.05
C ASP A 164 -0.16 12.54 -13.61
N LYS A 165 0.15 13.47 -12.69
CA LYS A 165 1.47 13.65 -12.06
C LYS A 165 1.92 12.40 -11.30
N CYS A 166 1.02 11.79 -10.50
CA CYS A 166 1.26 10.54 -9.79
C CYS A 166 1.57 9.38 -10.74
N THR A 167 0.76 9.22 -11.78
CA THR A 167 0.94 8.15 -12.77
C THR A 167 2.27 8.29 -13.49
N LYS A 168 2.65 9.52 -13.86
CA LYS A 168 3.96 9.80 -14.48
C LYS A 168 5.10 9.45 -13.54
N LYS A 169 5.01 9.87 -12.28
CA LYS A 169 6.04 9.60 -11.26
C LYS A 169 6.23 8.11 -11.02
N VAL A 170 5.14 7.33 -10.91
CA VAL A 170 5.24 5.87 -10.76
C VAL A 170 5.91 5.24 -11.98
N LYS A 171 5.57 5.68 -13.21
CA LYS A 171 6.24 5.20 -14.42
C LYS A 171 7.74 5.54 -14.46
N GLU A 172 8.13 6.72 -14.01
CA GLU A 172 9.54 7.11 -13.89
C GLU A 172 10.29 6.21 -12.90
N ILE A 173 9.69 5.98 -11.73
CA ILE A 173 10.27 5.09 -10.70
C ILE A 173 10.46 3.67 -11.25
N MET A 174 9.50 3.17 -12.02
CA MET A 174 9.55 1.83 -12.63
C MET A 174 10.59 1.67 -13.75
N GLN A 175 11.17 2.76 -14.24
CA GLN A 175 12.34 2.66 -15.16
C GLN A 175 13.63 2.27 -14.42
N GLY A 176 13.63 2.33 -13.09
CA GLY A 176 14.70 1.84 -12.24
C GLY A 176 14.52 0.36 -11.85
N ASP A 177 15.43 -0.14 -11.04
CA ASP A 177 15.43 -1.52 -10.52
C ASP A 177 14.53 -1.63 -9.26
N ILE A 178 13.25 -1.24 -9.41
CA ILE A 178 12.27 -1.29 -8.33
C ILE A 178 11.33 -2.48 -8.46
N THR A 179 11.03 -3.11 -7.34
CA THR A 179 9.99 -4.15 -7.27
C THR A 179 8.63 -3.51 -7.06
N LEU A 180 7.65 -3.86 -7.89
CA LEU A 180 6.29 -3.32 -7.81
C LEU A 180 5.28 -4.42 -7.45
N LEU A 181 4.50 -4.20 -6.39
CA LEU A 181 3.28 -4.95 -6.12
C LEU A 181 2.07 -4.05 -6.37
N PHE A 182 1.30 -4.36 -7.39
CA PHE A 182 0.20 -3.52 -7.85
C PHE A 182 -1.16 -4.20 -7.67
N VAL A 183 -1.97 -3.70 -6.75
CA VAL A 183 -3.36 -4.17 -6.59
C VAL A 183 -4.28 -3.30 -7.40
N THR A 184 -5.00 -3.87 -8.35
CA THR A 184 -5.96 -3.16 -9.17
C THR A 184 -7.10 -4.06 -9.62
N HIS A 185 -8.23 -3.44 -9.93
CA HIS A 185 -9.36 -4.08 -10.60
C HIS A 185 -9.40 -3.75 -12.10
N SER A 186 -8.52 -2.85 -12.59
CA SER A 186 -8.44 -2.48 -14.01
C SER A 186 -7.37 -3.31 -14.72
N PRO A 187 -7.78 -4.17 -15.68
CA PRO A 187 -6.85 -4.92 -16.53
C PRO A 187 -5.90 -4.02 -17.31
N GLU A 188 -6.38 -2.86 -17.78
CA GLU A 188 -5.61 -1.91 -18.58
C GLU A 188 -4.45 -1.33 -17.77
N ILE A 189 -4.72 -0.98 -16.51
CA ILE A 189 -3.68 -0.46 -15.61
C ILE A 189 -2.71 -1.59 -15.26
N ALA A 190 -3.20 -2.79 -14.96
CA ALA A 190 -2.35 -3.94 -14.67
C ALA A 190 -1.37 -4.23 -15.82
N LYS A 191 -1.84 -4.24 -17.08
CA LYS A 191 -1.00 -4.42 -18.27
C LYS A 191 0.01 -3.29 -18.49
N ALA A 192 -0.37 -2.05 -18.11
CA ALA A 192 0.51 -0.89 -18.30
C ALA A 192 1.73 -0.89 -17.37
N PHE A 193 1.66 -1.60 -16.24
CA PHE A 193 2.67 -1.55 -15.19
C PHE A 193 3.30 -2.90 -14.85
N CYS A 194 2.62 -4.02 -15.10
CA CYS A 194 3.04 -5.33 -14.62
C CYS A 194 3.28 -6.31 -15.77
N THR A 195 4.26 -7.20 -15.59
CA THR A 195 4.58 -8.30 -16.52
C THR A 195 4.03 -9.64 -16.02
N ARG A 196 3.86 -9.79 -14.70
CA ARG A 196 3.33 -10.98 -14.02
C ARG A 196 2.04 -10.62 -13.30
N GLY A 197 1.11 -11.57 -13.23
CA GLY A 197 -0.14 -11.40 -12.50
C GLY A 197 -0.45 -12.61 -11.62
N ILE A 198 -0.88 -12.35 -10.40
CA ILE A 198 -1.44 -13.35 -9.50
C ILE A 198 -2.92 -13.08 -9.27
N VAL A 199 -3.72 -14.16 -9.20
CA VAL A 199 -5.15 -14.06 -8.89
C VAL A 199 -5.41 -14.67 -7.54
N MET A 200 -6.02 -13.88 -6.64
CA MET A 200 -6.37 -14.30 -5.28
C MET A 200 -7.87 -14.60 -5.16
N LYS A 201 -8.18 -15.72 -4.47
CA LYS A 201 -9.56 -16.12 -4.12
C LYS A 201 -9.58 -16.77 -2.75
N ASN A 202 -10.47 -16.28 -1.86
CA ASN A 202 -10.67 -16.85 -0.52
C ASN A 202 -9.36 -17.05 0.26
N GLY A 203 -8.45 -16.08 0.18
CA GLY A 203 -7.18 -16.09 0.89
C GLY A 203 -6.06 -16.92 0.25
N LYS A 204 -6.28 -17.50 -0.93
CA LYS A 204 -5.28 -18.31 -1.64
C LYS A 204 -4.90 -17.69 -2.99
N ILE A 205 -3.70 -17.94 -3.45
CA ILE A 205 -3.33 -17.73 -4.85
C ILE A 205 -3.92 -18.89 -5.64
N VAL A 206 -4.74 -18.59 -6.64
CA VAL A 206 -5.39 -19.57 -7.51
C VAL A 206 -4.86 -19.56 -8.93
N PHE A 207 -4.08 -18.55 -9.26
CA PHE A 207 -3.35 -18.43 -10.51
C PHE A 207 -2.10 -17.56 -10.30
N ASP A 208 -1.02 -17.90 -10.98
CA ASP A 208 0.23 -17.15 -11.03
C ASP A 208 0.85 -17.39 -12.43
N GLY A 209 1.10 -16.32 -13.19
CA GLY A 209 1.59 -16.41 -14.54
C GLY A 209 1.83 -15.04 -15.17
N THR A 210 1.89 -14.98 -16.50
CA THR A 210 1.99 -13.69 -17.21
C THR A 210 0.76 -12.83 -16.94
N ILE A 211 0.92 -11.52 -17.07
CA ILE A 211 -0.18 -10.58 -16.81
C ILE A 211 -1.38 -10.83 -17.70
N ASP A 212 -1.18 -11.19 -18.96
CA ASP A 212 -2.25 -11.48 -19.91
C ASP A 212 -3.04 -12.74 -19.49
N GLU A 213 -2.35 -13.82 -19.17
CA GLU A 213 -2.96 -15.06 -18.69
C GLU A 213 -3.73 -14.83 -17.36
N ALA A 214 -3.18 -14.03 -16.45
CA ALA A 214 -3.82 -13.72 -15.18
C ALA A 214 -5.12 -12.93 -15.37
N ILE A 215 -5.13 -11.96 -16.30
CA ILE A 215 -6.32 -11.18 -16.65
C ILE A 215 -7.38 -12.09 -17.29
N ASP A 216 -7.01 -12.93 -18.24
CA ASP A 216 -7.91 -13.87 -18.90
C ASP A 216 -8.51 -14.87 -17.89
N TYR A 217 -7.67 -15.40 -17.00
CA TYR A 217 -8.14 -16.24 -15.90
C TYR A 217 -9.11 -15.50 -14.99
N TYR A 218 -8.78 -14.27 -14.61
CA TYR A 218 -9.64 -13.45 -13.76
C TYR A 218 -10.99 -13.16 -14.44
N ALA A 219 -11.02 -12.80 -15.72
CA ALA A 219 -12.23 -12.52 -16.47
C ALA A 219 -13.13 -13.76 -16.67
N THR A 220 -12.53 -14.96 -16.81
CA THR A 220 -13.30 -16.20 -17.08
C THR A 220 -13.80 -16.89 -15.83
N LYS A 221 -13.17 -16.70 -14.68
CA LYS A 221 -13.47 -17.42 -13.42
C LYS A 221 -14.14 -16.56 -12.35
N TYR A 222 -14.40 -15.24 -12.63
CA TYR A 222 -15.00 -14.27 -11.72
C TYR A 222 -16.05 -13.42 -12.41
#